data_b7eaed96b18cffc9679bb77bfd258ae4
#
_entry.id   b7eaed96b18cffc9679bb77bfd258ae4
#
_cell.length_a   1.000
_cell.length_b   1.000
_cell.length_c   1.000
_cell.angle_alpha   90.00
_cell.angle_beta   90.00
_cell.angle_gamma   90.00
#
_symmetry.space_group_name_H-M   'P 1'
#
loop_
_entity.id
_entity.type
_entity.pdbx_description
1 polymer ?
#
loop_
_entity_poly.entity_id
_entity_poly.type
_entity_poly.pdbx_seq_one_letter_code
_entity_poly.pdbx_strand_id
1 'polypeptide(L)'
;EELIHGIALALLTRKNLFVLGDVGQAKSYAIDQFCRRIKGAKQFSTLMSKQTDTEQLFGRLDLASLIPGHVPKSVLESDSTYRDMKADLEKALDDFRNDPGNSCYADSVRRNEEALQIYEKALALSYGGKPEYITADKIPDCHLAFLDELFKSNEGVLNSLLKALNERVYTNEGRTVNIPVISFISA
;
A
#
# COMPACT_ATOMS: atom_id res chain seq x y z
N GLU A 1 31.45 -3.51 6.83
CA GLU A 1 31.06 -2.82 8.09
C GLU A 1 30.59 -1.40 7.82
N GLU A 2 31.31 -0.58 7.06
CA GLU A 2 30.95 0.82 6.73
C GLU A 2 29.55 0.99 6.15
N LEU A 3 29.13 0.12 5.23
CA LEU A 3 27.79 0.16 4.65
C LEU A 3 26.71 -0.03 5.72
N ILE A 4 26.89 -0.96 6.65
CA ILE A 4 25.94 -1.23 7.74
C ILE A 4 25.85 -0.03 8.67
N HIS A 5 26.96 0.59 9.03
CA HIS A 5 26.99 1.81 9.83
C HIS A 5 26.31 2.97 9.10
N GLY A 6 26.59 3.13 7.80
CA GLY A 6 25.93 4.14 6.95
C GLY A 6 24.41 4.00 6.92
N ILE A 7 23.90 2.78 6.74
CA ILE A 7 22.47 2.50 6.76
C ILE A 7 21.86 2.81 8.13
N ALA A 8 22.50 2.33 9.21
CA ALA A 8 22.03 2.59 10.57
C ALA A 8 21.96 4.09 10.87
N LEU A 9 22.99 4.84 10.49
CA LEU A 9 23.05 6.28 10.68
C LEU A 9 21.95 7.00 9.87
N ALA A 10 21.75 6.61 8.60
CA ALA A 10 20.71 7.18 7.75
C ALA A 10 19.31 6.99 8.35
N LEU A 11 19.03 5.80 8.89
CA LEU A 11 17.76 5.49 9.53
C LEU A 11 17.56 6.30 10.82
N LEU A 12 18.56 6.35 11.69
CA LEU A 12 18.49 7.08 12.95
C LEU A 12 18.32 8.60 12.74
N THR A 13 18.97 9.14 11.70
CA THR A 13 18.91 10.57 11.37
C THR A 13 17.75 10.94 10.41
N ARG A 14 17.01 9.94 9.93
CA ARG A 14 15.95 10.11 8.92
C ARG A 14 16.47 10.78 7.63
N LYS A 15 17.69 10.48 7.25
CA LYS A 15 18.32 10.98 6.03
C LYS A 15 18.31 9.93 4.94
N ASN A 16 18.38 10.39 3.69
CA ASN A 16 18.53 9.49 2.56
C ASN A 16 19.99 9.07 2.41
N LEU A 17 20.23 7.85 1.94
CA LEU A 17 21.55 7.28 1.73
C LEU A 17 21.76 6.94 0.27
N PHE A 18 22.83 7.41 -0.31
CA PHE A 18 23.29 7.00 -1.62
C PHE A 18 24.60 6.22 -1.51
N VAL A 19 24.62 5.00 -2.04
CA VAL A 19 25.75 4.07 -1.95
C VAL A 19 26.45 3.98 -3.28
N LEU A 20 27.64 4.56 -3.37
CA LEU A 20 28.51 4.45 -4.54
C LEU A 20 29.43 3.21 -4.40
N GLY A 21 29.61 2.48 -5.49
CA GLY A 21 30.52 1.35 -5.53
C GLY A 21 30.36 0.54 -6.82
N ASP A 22 31.35 -0.26 -7.14
CA ASP A 22 31.39 -1.07 -8.35
C ASP A 22 30.27 -2.14 -8.41
N VAL A 23 29.95 -2.56 -9.61
CA VAL A 23 28.99 -3.64 -9.87
C VAL A 23 29.51 -4.94 -9.25
N GLY A 24 28.62 -5.74 -8.66
CA GLY A 24 29.00 -7.05 -8.11
C GLY A 24 29.48 -7.04 -6.64
N GLN A 25 29.48 -5.90 -5.96
CA GLN A 25 29.88 -5.81 -4.53
C GLN A 25 28.79 -6.20 -3.54
N ALA A 26 27.76 -6.91 -3.99
CA ALA A 26 26.63 -7.35 -3.14
C ALA A 26 25.93 -6.25 -2.33
N LYS A 27 25.96 -4.97 -2.79
CA LYS A 27 25.34 -3.83 -2.11
C LYS A 27 23.85 -4.06 -1.87
N SER A 28 23.12 -4.40 -2.92
CA SER A 28 21.67 -4.63 -2.89
C SER A 28 21.31 -5.76 -1.93
N TYR A 29 22.09 -6.84 -1.93
CA TYR A 29 21.91 -7.94 -0.99
C TYR A 29 22.14 -7.52 0.46
N ALA A 30 23.20 -6.77 0.74
CA ALA A 30 23.52 -6.31 2.09
C ALA A 30 22.43 -5.35 2.63
N ILE A 31 21.91 -4.45 1.78
CA ILE A 31 20.83 -3.53 2.11
C ILE A 31 19.54 -4.31 2.41
N ASP A 32 19.17 -5.24 1.53
CA ASP A 32 17.97 -6.08 1.72
C ASP A 32 18.05 -6.89 3.02
N GLN A 33 19.19 -7.54 3.28
CA GLN A 33 19.40 -8.31 4.49
C GLN A 33 19.39 -7.46 5.77
N PHE A 34 19.86 -6.23 5.69
CA PHE A 34 19.79 -5.31 6.82
C PHE A 34 18.34 -4.88 7.09
N CYS A 35 17.64 -4.43 6.05
CA CYS A 35 16.26 -3.95 6.16
C CYS A 35 15.30 -5.01 6.69
N ARG A 36 15.44 -6.27 6.24
CA ARG A 36 14.62 -7.41 6.71
C ARG A 36 14.77 -7.70 8.21
N ARG A 37 15.87 -7.27 8.82
CA ARG A 37 16.10 -7.45 10.28
C ARG A 37 15.41 -6.39 11.13
N ILE A 38 14.85 -5.35 10.52
CA ILE A 38 14.12 -4.30 11.24
C ILE A 38 12.68 -4.79 11.45
N LYS A 39 12.38 -5.18 12.67
CA LYS A 39 11.07 -5.73 13.03
C LYS A 39 9.96 -4.69 12.84
N GLY A 40 8.92 -5.07 12.13
CA GLY A 40 7.73 -4.22 11.89
C GLY A 40 7.91 -3.16 10.80
N ALA A 41 9.08 -3.08 10.13
CA ALA A 41 9.27 -2.19 9.01
C ALA A 41 8.76 -2.81 7.70
N LYS A 42 7.92 -2.09 6.97
CA LYS A 42 7.57 -2.41 5.59
C LYS A 42 8.66 -1.85 4.68
N GLN A 43 9.16 -2.70 3.78
CA GLN A 43 10.19 -2.35 2.82
C GLN A 43 9.63 -2.36 1.40
N PHE A 44 9.93 -1.34 0.63
CA PHE A 44 9.80 -1.31 -0.82
C PHE A 44 11.18 -1.46 -1.46
N SER A 45 11.32 -2.34 -2.44
CA SER A 45 12.58 -2.54 -3.16
C SER A 45 12.30 -2.71 -4.64
N THR A 46 13.03 -1.99 -5.47
CA THR A 46 12.90 -2.10 -6.93
C THR A 46 14.22 -1.78 -7.63
N LEU A 47 14.42 -2.44 -8.78
CA LEU A 47 15.48 -2.13 -9.73
C LEU A 47 14.94 -1.08 -10.71
N MET A 48 15.59 0.07 -10.76
CA MET A 48 15.20 1.17 -11.63
C MET A 48 15.68 0.95 -13.06
N SER A 49 14.85 1.35 -14.02
CA SER A 49 15.15 1.26 -15.45
C SER A 49 14.49 2.42 -16.20
N LYS A 50 14.82 2.58 -17.48
CA LYS A 50 14.16 3.57 -18.36
C LYS A 50 12.66 3.33 -18.53
N GLN A 51 12.20 2.09 -18.29
CA GLN A 51 10.79 1.69 -18.40
C GLN A 51 10.04 1.79 -17.07
N THR A 52 10.76 2.06 -15.97
CA THR A 52 10.11 2.29 -14.66
C THR A 52 9.23 3.53 -14.76
N ASP A 53 7.99 3.41 -14.32
CA ASP A 53 7.02 4.50 -14.28
C ASP A 53 6.66 4.90 -12.85
N THR A 54 5.97 6.02 -12.70
CA THR A 54 5.56 6.55 -11.41
C THR A 54 4.51 5.66 -10.73
N GLU A 55 3.67 4.95 -11.49
CA GLU A 55 2.65 4.05 -10.94
C GLU A 55 3.28 2.83 -10.27
N GLN A 56 4.39 2.32 -10.82
CA GLN A 56 5.13 1.21 -10.20
C GLN A 56 5.70 1.59 -8.83
N LEU A 57 6.08 2.85 -8.65
CA LEU A 57 6.68 3.36 -7.42
C LEU A 57 5.64 3.83 -6.39
N PHE A 58 4.66 4.60 -6.84
CA PHE A 58 3.74 5.32 -5.95
C PHE A 58 2.32 4.75 -5.92
N GLY A 59 2.03 3.78 -6.79
CA GLY A 59 0.70 3.21 -6.94
C GLY A 59 -0.10 3.81 -8.09
N ARG A 60 -1.17 3.15 -8.44
CA ARG A 60 -2.04 3.48 -9.57
C ARG A 60 -3.43 3.85 -9.12
N LEU A 61 -4.14 4.62 -9.95
CA LEU A 61 -5.55 4.91 -9.75
C LEU A 61 -6.37 3.61 -9.77
N ASP A 62 -7.22 3.42 -8.77
CA ASP A 62 -8.22 2.37 -8.79
C ASP A 62 -9.40 2.80 -9.66
N LEU A 63 -9.43 2.30 -10.91
CA LEU A 63 -10.48 2.62 -11.86
C LEU A 63 -11.88 2.19 -11.36
N ALA A 64 -11.95 1.16 -10.50
CA ALA A 64 -13.19 0.75 -9.90
C ALA A 64 -13.77 1.82 -8.97
N SER A 65 -12.92 2.62 -8.32
CA SER A 65 -13.34 3.73 -7.47
C SER A 65 -14.11 4.84 -8.21
N LEU A 66 -13.92 4.92 -9.53
CA LEU A 66 -14.61 5.91 -10.39
C LEU A 66 -16.00 5.46 -10.83
N ILE A 67 -16.34 4.19 -10.65
CA ILE A 67 -17.65 3.65 -11.06
C ILE A 67 -18.70 4.11 -10.05
N PRO A 68 -19.75 4.83 -10.47
CA PRO A 68 -20.84 5.21 -9.59
C PRO A 68 -21.45 3.98 -8.89
N GLY A 69 -21.57 4.02 -7.57
CA GLY A 69 -22.08 2.90 -6.79
C GLY A 69 -21.05 1.87 -6.36
N HIS A 70 -19.77 2.07 -6.68
CA HIS A 70 -18.68 1.25 -6.17
C HIS A 70 -18.07 1.87 -4.90
N VAL A 71 -17.90 1.07 -3.87
CA VAL A 71 -17.17 1.46 -2.65
C VAL A 71 -15.83 0.74 -2.65
N PRO A 72 -14.71 1.45 -2.57
CA PRO A 72 -13.40 0.83 -2.50
C PRO A 72 -13.25 -0.10 -1.29
N LYS A 73 -12.52 -1.19 -1.46
CA LYS A 73 -12.27 -2.17 -0.38
C LYS A 73 -11.65 -1.54 0.86
N SER A 74 -10.75 -0.58 0.67
CA SER A 74 -10.11 0.15 1.77
C SER A 74 -11.11 0.87 2.67
N VAL A 75 -12.17 1.42 2.08
CA VAL A 75 -13.26 2.09 2.81
C VAL A 75 -14.11 1.08 3.55
N LEU A 76 -14.51 0.01 2.87
CA LEU A 76 -15.27 -1.08 3.49
C LEU A 76 -14.52 -1.70 4.67
N GLU A 77 -13.23 -1.97 4.50
CA GLU A 77 -12.37 -2.54 5.54
C GLU A 77 -12.10 -1.60 6.70
N SER A 78 -12.17 -0.29 6.50
CA SER A 78 -12.02 0.71 7.56
C SER A 78 -13.30 1.01 8.31
N ASP A 79 -14.47 0.72 7.72
CA ASP A 79 -15.78 0.95 8.32
C ASP A 79 -16.10 -0.10 9.38
N SER A 80 -16.31 0.33 10.63
CA SER A 80 -16.59 -0.58 11.75
C SER A 80 -17.92 -1.31 11.59
N THR A 81 -18.95 -0.60 11.12
CA THR A 81 -20.29 -1.16 10.95
C THR A 81 -20.30 -2.24 9.86
N TYR A 82 -19.61 -1.98 8.75
CA TYR A 82 -19.46 -2.97 7.69
C TYR A 82 -18.75 -4.24 8.18
N ARG A 83 -17.67 -4.09 8.96
CA ARG A 83 -16.94 -5.22 9.52
C ARG A 83 -17.79 -6.05 10.47
N ASP A 84 -18.58 -5.40 11.33
CA ASP A 84 -19.46 -6.07 12.28
C ASP A 84 -20.56 -6.84 11.54
N MET A 85 -21.21 -6.22 10.55
CA MET A 85 -22.24 -6.87 9.73
C MET A 85 -21.67 -8.06 8.92
N LYS A 86 -20.43 -7.94 8.43
CA LYS A 86 -19.75 -9.03 7.74
C LYS A 86 -19.43 -10.20 8.68
N ALA A 87 -19.00 -9.91 9.89
CA ALA A 87 -18.75 -10.93 10.91
C ALA A 87 -20.05 -11.67 11.32
N ASP A 88 -21.16 -10.94 11.43
CA ASP A 88 -22.47 -11.53 11.70
C ASP A 88 -22.94 -12.44 10.55
N LEU A 89 -22.69 -12.04 9.31
CA LEU A 89 -22.99 -12.89 8.14
C LEU A 89 -22.11 -14.14 8.13
N GLU A 90 -20.80 -14.03 8.38
CA GLU A 90 -19.89 -15.18 8.44
C GLU A 90 -20.34 -16.17 9.51
N LYS A 91 -20.74 -15.68 10.69
CA LYS A 91 -21.29 -16.52 11.77
C LYS A 91 -22.59 -17.22 11.34
N ALA A 92 -23.52 -16.50 10.72
CA ALA A 92 -24.76 -17.11 10.23
C ALA A 92 -24.52 -18.18 9.17
N LEU A 93 -23.51 -17.98 8.30
CA LEU A 93 -23.09 -18.95 7.30
C LEU A 93 -22.48 -20.20 7.94
N ASP A 94 -21.70 -20.06 9.00
CA ASP A 94 -21.12 -21.19 9.73
C ASP A 94 -22.20 -22.00 10.47
N ASP A 95 -23.17 -21.32 11.10
CA ASP A 95 -24.33 -21.97 11.74
C ASP A 95 -25.15 -22.77 10.70
N PHE A 96 -25.39 -22.18 9.53
CA PHE A 96 -26.09 -22.86 8.42
C PHE A 96 -25.31 -24.06 7.86
N ARG A 97 -23.98 -23.95 7.75
CA ARG A 97 -23.12 -25.09 7.32
C ARG A 97 -23.16 -26.25 8.29
N ASN A 98 -23.27 -25.96 9.59
CA ASN A 98 -23.30 -26.98 10.63
C ASN A 98 -24.67 -27.70 10.70
N ASP A 99 -25.77 -27.02 10.37
CA ASP A 99 -27.12 -27.62 10.35
C ASP A 99 -27.95 -27.06 9.15
N PRO A 100 -27.72 -27.56 7.92
CA PRO A 100 -28.40 -27.07 6.72
C PRO A 100 -29.91 -27.34 6.67
N GLY A 101 -30.41 -28.22 7.52
CA GLY A 101 -31.82 -28.55 7.59
C GLY A 101 -32.66 -27.55 8.38
N ASN A 102 -32.02 -26.64 9.09
CA ASN A 102 -32.71 -25.66 9.93
C ASN A 102 -33.05 -24.39 9.15
N SER A 103 -34.34 -24.20 8.87
CA SER A 103 -34.83 -23.02 8.11
C SER A 103 -34.52 -21.70 8.81
N CYS A 104 -34.37 -21.68 10.13
CA CYS A 104 -34.05 -20.49 10.90
C CYS A 104 -32.63 -19.95 10.56
N TYR A 105 -31.67 -20.83 10.33
CA TYR A 105 -30.33 -20.45 9.90
C TYR A 105 -30.31 -19.93 8.47
N ALA A 106 -31.04 -20.56 7.57
CA ALA A 106 -31.20 -20.06 6.20
C ALA A 106 -31.82 -18.64 6.17
N ASP A 107 -32.83 -18.39 6.97
CA ASP A 107 -33.46 -17.06 7.11
C ASP A 107 -32.51 -16.04 7.76
N SER A 108 -31.64 -16.46 8.67
CA SER A 108 -30.63 -15.60 9.25
C SER A 108 -29.57 -15.17 8.24
N VAL A 109 -29.07 -16.11 7.43
CA VAL A 109 -28.13 -15.81 6.31
C VAL A 109 -28.75 -14.80 5.37
N ARG A 110 -29.96 -15.07 4.89
CA ARG A 110 -30.65 -14.16 3.95
C ARG A 110 -30.80 -12.76 4.51
N ARG A 111 -31.24 -12.60 5.77
CA ARG A 111 -31.41 -11.28 6.42
C ARG A 111 -30.09 -10.53 6.53
N ASN A 112 -29.01 -11.21 6.92
CA ASN A 112 -27.70 -10.59 7.04
C ASN A 112 -27.13 -10.20 5.66
N GLU A 113 -27.31 -11.02 4.63
CA GLU A 113 -26.93 -10.67 3.26
C GLU A 113 -27.69 -9.44 2.75
N GLU A 114 -29.02 -9.40 2.90
CA GLU A 114 -29.86 -8.28 2.49
C GLU A 114 -29.45 -6.99 3.22
N ALA A 115 -29.22 -7.07 4.55
CA ALA A 115 -28.78 -5.93 5.35
C ALA A 115 -27.41 -5.42 4.90
N LEU A 116 -26.44 -6.30 4.64
CA LEU A 116 -25.12 -5.93 4.16
C LEU A 116 -25.19 -5.26 2.78
N GLN A 117 -25.98 -5.80 1.84
CA GLN A 117 -26.18 -5.18 0.53
C GLN A 117 -26.82 -3.79 0.59
N ILE A 118 -27.80 -3.61 1.48
CA ILE A 118 -28.43 -2.29 1.69
C ILE A 118 -27.39 -1.29 2.24
N TYR A 119 -26.56 -1.73 3.17
CA TYR A 119 -25.52 -0.89 3.76
C TYR A 119 -24.44 -0.52 2.74
N GLU A 120 -23.99 -1.47 1.92
CA GLU A 120 -23.04 -1.21 0.82
C GLU A 120 -23.60 -0.16 -0.18
N LYS A 121 -24.87 -0.27 -0.55
CA LYS A 121 -25.53 0.72 -1.43
C LYS A 121 -25.60 2.10 -0.77
N ALA A 122 -25.88 2.18 0.52
CA ALA A 122 -25.93 3.45 1.25
C ALA A 122 -24.53 4.08 1.33
N LEU A 123 -23.50 3.28 1.61
CA LEU A 123 -22.12 3.74 1.57
C LEU A 123 -21.71 4.23 0.18
N ALA A 124 -22.09 3.51 -0.87
CA ALA A 124 -21.81 3.88 -2.25
C ALA A 124 -22.40 5.24 -2.63
N LEU A 125 -23.61 5.53 -2.19
CA LEU A 125 -24.26 6.83 -2.39
C LEU A 125 -23.54 7.96 -1.62
N SER A 126 -23.05 7.68 -0.41
CA SER A 126 -22.34 8.67 0.41
C SER A 126 -20.91 8.92 -0.06
N TYR A 127 -20.27 7.89 -0.63
CA TYR A 127 -18.87 7.93 -1.05
C TYR A 127 -18.64 8.74 -2.34
N GLY A 128 -19.64 8.77 -3.24
CA GLY A 128 -19.69 9.71 -4.36
C GLY A 128 -18.59 9.59 -5.41
N GLY A 129 -18.02 8.42 -5.62
CA GLY A 129 -17.05 8.21 -6.72
C GLY A 129 -15.74 9.00 -6.56
N LYS A 130 -15.19 9.09 -5.36
CA LYS A 130 -13.88 9.73 -5.12
C LYS A 130 -12.77 8.85 -5.66
N PRO A 131 -11.83 9.40 -6.45
CA PRO A 131 -10.71 8.63 -6.96
C PRO A 131 -9.83 8.12 -5.81
N GLU A 132 -9.57 6.82 -5.80
CA GLU A 132 -8.64 6.18 -4.87
C GLU A 132 -7.43 5.61 -5.60
N TYR A 133 -6.33 5.46 -4.85
CA TYR A 133 -5.09 4.92 -5.38
C TYR A 133 -4.74 3.63 -4.66
N ILE A 134 -4.39 2.60 -5.42
CA ILE A 134 -3.86 1.34 -4.90
C ILE A 134 -2.39 1.57 -4.60
N THR A 135 -2.07 1.80 -3.33
CA THR A 135 -0.71 2.09 -2.84
C THR A 135 -0.10 0.92 -2.05
N ALA A 136 -0.83 -0.18 -1.90
CA ALA A 136 -0.35 -1.36 -1.20
C ALA A 136 0.99 -1.83 -1.77
N ASP A 137 1.96 -2.10 -0.89
CA ASP A 137 3.33 -2.51 -1.24
C ASP A 137 4.09 -1.53 -2.14
N LYS A 138 3.73 -0.25 -2.12
CA LYS A 138 4.40 0.84 -2.83
C LYS A 138 5.07 1.82 -1.85
N ILE A 139 5.80 2.80 -2.40
CA ILE A 139 6.48 3.82 -1.58
C ILE A 139 5.55 4.48 -0.54
N PRO A 140 4.29 4.85 -0.86
CA PRO A 140 3.40 5.43 0.14
C PRO A 140 2.95 4.47 1.26
N ASP A 141 3.19 3.17 1.12
CA ASP A 141 2.85 2.15 2.13
C ASP A 141 4.09 1.57 2.85
N CYS A 142 5.27 2.10 2.60
CA CYS A 142 6.51 1.56 3.17
C CYS A 142 7.21 2.53 4.12
N HIS A 143 8.06 1.95 5.01
CA HIS A 143 8.92 2.71 5.93
C HIS A 143 10.34 2.88 5.38
N LEU A 144 10.79 1.96 4.55
CA LEU A 144 12.10 1.93 3.91
C LEU A 144 11.94 1.71 2.42
N ALA A 145 12.55 2.56 1.61
CA ALA A 145 12.55 2.41 0.16
C ALA A 145 13.99 2.19 -0.33
N PHE A 146 14.23 1.05 -0.98
CA PHE A 146 15.49 0.76 -1.66
C PHE A 146 15.30 0.86 -3.18
N LEU A 147 16.05 1.76 -3.81
CA LEU A 147 16.00 2.05 -5.24
C LEU A 147 17.36 1.71 -5.85
N ASP A 148 17.47 0.51 -6.43
CA ASP A 148 18.70 0.08 -7.08
C ASP A 148 18.80 0.68 -8.49
N GLU A 149 20.01 1.04 -8.89
CA GLU A 149 20.31 1.68 -10.18
C GLU A 149 19.47 2.96 -10.46
N LEU A 150 19.30 3.79 -9.45
CA LEU A 150 18.41 4.98 -9.48
C LEU A 150 18.58 5.84 -10.76
N PHE A 151 19.82 6.06 -11.19
CA PHE A 151 20.12 6.92 -12.34
C PHE A 151 19.84 6.28 -13.71
N LYS A 152 19.45 5.00 -13.76
CA LYS A 152 18.98 4.36 -14.98
C LYS A 152 17.51 4.67 -15.32
N SER A 153 16.79 5.31 -14.42
CA SER A 153 15.40 5.70 -14.63
C SER A 153 15.29 6.93 -15.57
N ASN A 154 14.07 7.16 -16.07
CA ASN A 154 13.79 8.33 -16.89
C ASN A 154 13.69 9.62 -16.03
N GLU A 155 13.84 10.79 -16.66
CA GLU A 155 13.82 12.09 -15.97
C GLU A 155 12.50 12.39 -15.26
N GLY A 156 11.36 11.96 -15.81
CA GLY A 156 10.05 12.18 -15.19
C GLY A 156 9.91 11.47 -13.85
N VAL A 157 10.39 10.24 -13.78
CA VAL A 157 10.42 9.46 -12.53
C VAL A 157 11.40 10.06 -11.53
N LEU A 158 12.60 10.47 -11.99
CA LEU A 158 13.58 11.12 -11.12
C LEU A 158 13.02 12.42 -10.50
N ASN A 159 12.34 13.26 -11.29
CA ASN A 159 11.73 14.49 -10.79
C ASN A 159 10.64 14.21 -9.74
N SER A 160 9.80 13.19 -9.97
CA SER A 160 8.79 12.76 -9.00
C SER A 160 9.42 12.24 -7.70
N LEU A 161 10.52 11.48 -7.82
CA LEU A 161 11.29 10.98 -6.69
C LEU A 161 11.98 12.12 -5.91
N LEU A 162 12.52 13.14 -6.57
CA LEU A 162 13.16 14.27 -5.89
C LEU A 162 12.19 14.96 -4.91
N LYS A 163 10.93 15.14 -5.32
CA LYS A 163 9.90 15.69 -4.43
C LYS A 163 9.62 14.76 -3.25
N ALA A 164 9.48 13.45 -3.53
CA ALA A 164 9.29 12.45 -2.49
C ALA A 164 10.46 12.36 -1.50
N LEU A 165 11.70 12.48 -1.99
CA LEU A 165 12.92 12.46 -1.20
C LEU A 165 13.05 13.67 -0.26
N ASN A 166 12.69 14.86 -0.76
CA ASN A 166 12.87 16.12 -0.06
C ASN A 166 11.72 16.47 0.86
N GLU A 167 10.49 16.37 0.34
CA GLU A 167 9.28 16.85 1.00
C GLU A 167 8.48 15.72 1.68
N ARG A 168 8.82 14.46 1.42
CA ARG A 168 8.06 13.28 1.89
C ARG A 168 6.60 13.31 1.44
N VAL A 169 6.36 13.85 0.26
CA VAL A 169 5.03 13.89 -0.38
C VAL A 169 5.12 13.43 -1.84
N TYR A 170 4.05 12.84 -2.30
CA TYR A 170 3.83 12.55 -3.71
C TYR A 170 2.57 13.24 -4.17
N THR A 171 2.64 13.94 -5.29
CA THR A 171 1.48 14.63 -5.88
C THR A 171 1.20 14.03 -7.25
N ASN A 172 -0.01 13.53 -7.44
CA ASN A 172 -0.49 13.05 -8.73
C ASN A 172 -1.92 13.54 -8.95
N GLU A 173 -2.22 14.08 -10.13
CA GLU A 173 -3.56 14.54 -10.55
C GLU A 173 -4.26 15.43 -9.50
N GLY A 174 -3.49 16.32 -8.87
CA GLY A 174 -4.00 17.27 -7.86
C GLY A 174 -4.18 16.68 -6.46
N ARG A 175 -3.92 15.38 -6.24
CA ARG A 175 -3.90 14.77 -4.91
C ARG A 175 -2.48 14.67 -4.38
N THR A 176 -2.29 15.13 -3.15
CA THR A 176 -1.02 15.01 -2.43
C THR A 176 -1.14 13.95 -1.35
N VAL A 177 -0.24 12.97 -1.36
CA VAL A 177 -0.17 11.87 -0.40
C VAL A 177 1.14 12.00 0.39
N ASN A 178 1.04 11.92 1.71
CA ASN A 178 2.21 11.85 2.58
C ASN A 178 2.90 10.48 2.47
N ILE A 179 4.22 10.50 2.39
CA ILE A 179 5.04 9.30 2.28
C ILE A 179 5.65 9.00 3.64
N PRO A 180 5.32 7.85 4.28
CA PRO A 180 5.80 7.51 5.61
C PRO A 180 7.26 7.03 5.63
N VAL A 181 7.94 7.05 4.49
CA VAL A 181 9.32 6.56 4.35
C VAL A 181 10.27 7.31 5.27
N ILE A 182 10.96 6.58 6.12
CA ILE A 182 11.97 7.10 7.04
C ILE A 182 13.25 7.45 6.28
N SER A 183 13.69 6.53 5.41
CA SER A 183 14.91 6.69 4.63
C SER A 183 14.75 6.05 3.25
N PHE A 184 15.19 6.76 2.23
CA PHE A 184 15.46 6.20 0.91
C PHE A 184 16.91 5.79 0.84
N ILE A 185 17.16 4.58 0.37
CA ILE A 185 18.49 4.04 0.12
C ILE A 185 18.58 3.76 -1.35
N SER A 186 19.62 4.23 -2.01
CA SER A 186 19.85 3.98 -3.44
C SER A 186 21.29 3.56 -3.69
N ALA A 187 21.49 2.76 -4.73
CA ALA A 187 22.77 2.30 -5.19
C ALA A 187 22.94 2.49 -6.70
#